data_4f650309e971e4fb25b0307892b02727
#
_entry.id   4f650309e971e4fb25b0307892b02727
#
_cell.length_a   1.000
_cell.length_b   1.000
_cell.length_c   1.000
_cell.angle_alpha   90.00
_cell.angle_beta   90.00
_cell.angle_gamma   90.00
#
_symmetry.space_group_name_H-M   'P 1'
#
loop_
_entity.id
_entity.type
_entity.pdbx_description
1 polymer ?
#
loop_
_entity_poly.entity_id
_entity_poly.type
_entity_poly.pdbx_seq_one_letter_code
_entity_poly.pdbx_strand_id
1 'polypeptide(L)'
;VTIDGKTVSDGYPLKVMPDLRAAAVTVNGKKITGFNSDTEGYSYLMKSGVSAPQVAATALGKDISIDIVQAGSVPGTAIVTLTDNITVEKNFYNVNFGLKSVKDEFNTAALGKQWSWVRENPANWSLTKKAGALVITGATGDILSTDNNAENILLQSANTDWTVESRLIFSRRPSGFAQNAGLLAYQDDDNFVKLVYRSGGGRRGIGGFGGPGGPVGAGGQTPQPGMVELVIEKDGYQSSVATLSMADIIKDNNTLVFKFEKKGNKYSASVSPDGKNYRNIGTAEIMLKDVKAGVITCNGVQAAGRGNFPGMGPGGMPGGQQQQPQPETPFEVSYDYFRIVNTGLN
;
A
#
# COMPACT_ATOMS: atom_id res chain seq x y z
N VAL A 1 27.21 41.69 -28.43
CA VAL A 1 27.41 40.46 -27.64
C VAL A 1 28.41 39.59 -28.40
N THR A 2 29.46 39.11 -27.74
CA THR A 2 30.46 38.26 -28.34
C THR A 2 30.20 36.83 -27.97
N ILE A 3 30.00 35.98 -28.94
CA ILE A 3 29.87 34.51 -28.75
C ILE A 3 31.02 33.88 -29.52
N ASP A 4 31.83 33.06 -28.88
CA ASP A 4 33.02 32.38 -29.45
C ASP A 4 34.01 33.35 -30.15
N GLY A 5 34.23 34.51 -29.58
CA GLY A 5 35.16 35.53 -30.12
C GLY A 5 34.65 36.29 -31.36
N LYS A 6 33.44 36.04 -31.82
CA LYS A 6 32.81 36.79 -32.95
C LYS A 6 31.77 37.77 -32.38
N THR A 7 31.91 39.03 -32.76
CA THR A 7 30.89 40.05 -32.44
C THR A 7 29.68 39.83 -33.36
N VAL A 8 28.55 39.49 -32.79
CA VAL A 8 27.27 39.38 -33.52
C VAL A 8 26.67 40.78 -33.57
N SER A 9 26.70 41.44 -34.72
CA SER A 9 26.32 42.86 -34.87
C SER A 9 24.87 43.09 -35.31
N ASP A 10 24.11 42.10 -35.67
CA ASP A 10 22.77 42.30 -36.21
C ASP A 10 21.66 41.61 -35.43
N GLY A 11 21.04 42.42 -34.63
CA GLY A 11 19.59 42.53 -34.52
C GLY A 11 18.73 41.36 -34.05
N TYR A 12 19.30 40.27 -33.46
CA TYR A 12 18.46 39.37 -32.70
C TYR A 12 18.33 39.90 -31.30
N PRO A 13 17.12 40.33 -30.87
CA PRO A 13 16.92 40.66 -29.47
C PRO A 13 17.22 39.42 -28.61
N LEU A 14 18.19 39.54 -27.71
CA LEU A 14 18.37 38.57 -26.65
C LEU A 14 17.05 38.52 -25.87
N LYS A 15 16.25 37.48 -26.09
CA LYS A 15 15.07 37.26 -25.27
C LYS A 15 15.60 36.82 -23.90
N VAL A 16 15.67 37.78 -22.97
CA VAL A 16 15.96 37.45 -21.58
C VAL A 16 14.75 36.67 -21.09
N MET A 17 14.94 35.37 -20.84
CA MET A 17 13.89 34.56 -20.25
C MET A 17 13.61 35.07 -18.84
N PRO A 18 12.33 35.26 -18.46
CA PRO A 18 11.98 35.71 -17.13
C PRO A 18 12.41 34.69 -16.08
N ASP A 19 12.91 35.17 -14.95
CA ASP A 19 13.19 34.29 -13.81
C ASP A 19 11.91 34.09 -12.99
N LEU A 20 11.17 33.05 -13.34
CA LEU A 20 9.90 32.66 -12.70
C LEU A 20 10.10 31.87 -11.39
N ARG A 21 11.30 31.90 -10.82
CA ARG A 21 11.55 31.23 -9.55
C ARG A 21 11.13 32.10 -8.35
N ALA A 22 10.65 31.43 -7.31
CA ALA A 22 10.40 32.09 -6.04
C ALA A 22 11.72 32.37 -5.30
N ALA A 23 11.88 33.56 -4.71
CA ALA A 23 12.95 33.88 -3.77
C ALA A 23 12.71 33.19 -2.42
N ALA A 24 11.43 33.11 -2.04
CA ALA A 24 10.99 32.40 -0.86
C ALA A 24 9.53 31.98 -1.00
N VAL A 25 9.21 30.84 -0.41
CA VAL A 25 7.84 30.44 -0.03
C VAL A 25 7.81 30.31 1.48
N THR A 26 6.78 30.85 2.11
CA THR A 26 6.60 30.86 3.56
C THR A 26 5.32 30.17 3.96
N VAL A 27 5.33 29.56 5.14
CA VAL A 27 4.17 28.92 5.78
C VAL A 27 3.98 29.58 7.14
N ASN A 28 2.83 30.21 7.38
CA ASN A 28 2.57 31.05 8.56
C ASN A 28 3.68 32.09 8.81
N GLY A 29 4.17 32.74 7.76
CA GLY A 29 5.21 33.75 7.82
C GLY A 29 6.66 33.24 8.01
N LYS A 30 6.86 31.92 8.16
CA LYS A 30 8.19 31.32 8.25
C LYS A 30 8.61 30.74 6.92
N LYS A 31 9.83 31.03 6.46
CA LYS A 31 10.38 30.44 5.25
C LYS A 31 10.45 28.93 5.39
N ILE A 32 10.09 28.20 4.31
CA ILE A 32 10.23 26.75 4.25
C ILE A 32 11.67 26.35 4.52
N THR A 33 11.90 25.47 5.48
CA THR A 33 13.24 24.94 5.79
C THR A 33 13.76 24.15 4.59
N GLY A 34 14.98 24.46 4.15
CA GLY A 34 15.54 23.82 2.95
C GLY A 34 14.86 24.25 1.63
N PHE A 35 14.20 25.42 1.62
CA PHE A 35 13.61 25.96 0.41
C PHE A 35 14.64 26.05 -0.73
N ASN A 36 14.31 25.46 -1.86
CA ASN A 36 15.06 25.53 -3.11
C ASN A 36 14.10 26.01 -4.21
N SER A 37 14.47 27.06 -4.93
CA SER A 37 13.66 27.67 -6.00
C SER A 37 13.38 26.74 -7.19
N ASP A 38 14.15 25.65 -7.34
CA ASP A 38 13.98 24.66 -8.41
C ASP A 38 13.13 23.45 -7.96
N THR A 39 12.65 23.48 -6.71
CA THR A 39 11.76 22.44 -6.14
C THR A 39 10.32 22.93 -6.14
N GLU A 40 9.47 22.28 -6.90
CA GLU A 40 8.06 22.69 -7.10
C GLU A 40 7.10 22.16 -6.03
N GLY A 41 7.52 21.22 -5.18
CA GLY A 41 6.66 20.58 -4.19
C GLY A 41 7.25 20.52 -2.79
N TYR A 42 6.46 20.96 -1.80
CA TYR A 42 6.77 20.91 -0.37
C TYR A 42 5.64 20.24 0.39
N SER A 43 5.97 19.52 1.46
CA SER A 43 4.96 18.83 2.27
C SER A 43 5.16 19.10 3.76
N TYR A 44 4.05 19.32 4.46
CA TYR A 44 3.98 19.54 5.90
C TYR A 44 3.05 18.53 6.54
N LEU A 45 3.47 17.97 7.68
CA LEU A 45 2.65 17.07 8.47
C LEU A 45 2.05 17.80 9.67
N MET A 46 0.73 17.89 9.68
CA MET A 46 -0.07 18.62 10.65
C MET A 46 -0.78 17.68 11.63
N LYS A 47 -1.13 18.17 12.81
CA LYS A 47 -2.05 17.48 13.71
C LYS A 47 -3.47 17.53 13.15
N SER A 48 -4.27 16.53 13.48
CA SER A 48 -5.71 16.58 13.17
C SER A 48 -6.40 17.75 13.87
N GLY A 49 -7.39 18.34 13.20
CA GLY A 49 -8.21 19.42 13.77
C GLY A 49 -7.57 20.81 13.76
N VAL A 50 -6.41 20.99 13.10
CA VAL A 50 -5.82 22.33 12.90
C VAL A 50 -6.28 22.94 11.58
N SER A 51 -6.40 24.27 11.53
CA SER A 51 -6.67 24.99 10.28
C SER A 51 -5.47 24.91 9.34
N ALA A 52 -5.74 24.99 8.04
CA ALA A 52 -4.69 25.05 7.04
C ALA A 52 -3.81 26.29 7.25
N PRO A 53 -2.47 26.13 7.26
CA PRO A 53 -1.56 27.27 7.37
C PRO A 53 -1.65 28.20 6.17
N GLN A 54 -1.38 29.48 6.39
CA GLN A 54 -1.30 30.47 5.33
C GLN A 54 0.03 30.37 4.60
N VAL A 55 -0.03 30.34 3.26
CA VAL A 55 1.14 30.35 2.38
C VAL A 55 1.31 31.72 1.77
N ALA A 56 2.56 32.19 1.72
CA ALA A 56 2.94 33.39 0.98
C ALA A 56 4.24 33.15 0.22
N ALA A 57 4.52 33.95 -0.79
CA ALA A 57 5.73 33.82 -1.60
C ALA A 57 6.26 35.19 -2.04
N THR A 58 7.56 35.20 -2.38
CA THR A 58 8.22 36.35 -3.05
C THR A 58 8.94 35.84 -4.30
N ALA A 59 8.97 36.62 -5.37
CA ALA A 59 9.64 36.23 -6.61
C ALA A 59 11.10 36.71 -6.63
N LEU A 60 11.94 36.00 -7.41
CA LEU A 60 13.31 36.42 -7.74
C LEU A 60 13.30 37.44 -8.90
N GLY A 61 12.50 37.21 -9.91
CA GLY A 61 12.38 38.07 -11.10
C GLY A 61 11.65 39.37 -10.82
N LYS A 62 11.88 40.34 -11.70
CA LYS A 62 11.09 41.59 -11.77
C LYS A 62 9.87 41.32 -12.66
N ASP A 63 8.86 42.15 -12.50
CA ASP A 63 7.61 42.07 -13.30
C ASP A 63 6.87 40.72 -13.18
N ILE A 64 7.02 40.04 -12.03
CA ILE A 64 6.35 38.79 -11.70
C ILE A 64 5.16 39.10 -10.79
N SER A 65 3.97 38.69 -11.20
CA SER A 65 2.79 38.62 -10.32
C SER A 65 2.71 37.27 -9.62
N ILE A 66 2.19 37.30 -8.39
CA ILE A 66 2.04 36.11 -7.56
C ILE A 66 0.57 35.97 -7.20
N ASP A 67 -0.02 34.82 -7.55
CA ASP A 67 -1.34 34.39 -7.10
C ASP A 67 -1.23 33.17 -6.22
N ILE A 68 -2.03 33.08 -5.15
CA ILE A 68 -1.97 31.98 -4.19
C ILE A 68 -3.37 31.48 -3.89
N VAL A 69 -3.64 30.26 -4.34
CA VAL A 69 -4.80 29.49 -3.90
C VAL A 69 -4.43 28.81 -2.59
N GLN A 70 -5.01 29.27 -1.49
CA GLN A 70 -4.76 28.71 -0.16
C GLN A 70 -5.41 27.34 0.00
N ALA A 71 -4.80 26.46 0.81
CA ALA A 71 -5.45 25.21 1.22
C ALA A 71 -6.69 25.51 2.08
N GLY A 72 -7.84 24.96 1.70
CA GLY A 72 -9.09 25.15 2.44
C GLY A 72 -9.20 24.33 3.73
N SER A 73 -8.39 23.28 3.86
CA SER A 73 -8.42 22.33 4.98
C SER A 73 -7.08 21.61 5.14
N VAL A 74 -6.94 20.83 6.22
CA VAL A 74 -5.91 19.81 6.38
C VAL A 74 -6.62 18.44 6.45
N PRO A 75 -6.37 17.50 5.54
CA PRO A 75 -5.45 17.58 4.37
C PRO A 75 -5.88 18.62 3.32
N GLY A 76 -4.89 19.16 2.61
CA GLY A 76 -5.13 20.10 1.51
C GLY A 76 -3.82 20.61 0.90
N THR A 77 -3.93 21.33 -0.22
CA THR A 77 -2.79 21.87 -0.96
C THR A 77 -3.00 23.35 -1.19
N ALA A 78 -1.98 24.14 -0.89
CA ALA A 78 -1.90 25.52 -1.39
C ALA A 78 -1.05 25.55 -2.65
N ILE A 79 -1.47 26.33 -3.65
CA ILE A 79 -0.79 26.49 -4.94
C ILE A 79 -0.33 27.92 -5.07
N VAL A 80 0.98 28.13 -5.22
CA VAL A 80 1.59 29.41 -5.54
C VAL A 80 1.85 29.43 -7.04
N THR A 81 1.30 30.42 -7.74
CA THR A 81 1.51 30.65 -9.17
C THR A 81 2.30 31.94 -9.35
N LEU A 82 3.45 31.86 -10.00
CA LEU A 82 4.22 33.02 -10.45
C LEU A 82 3.96 33.21 -11.95
N THR A 83 3.59 34.40 -12.35
CA THR A 83 3.30 34.74 -13.75
C THR A 83 4.16 35.92 -14.17
N ASP A 84 4.92 35.77 -15.24
CA ASP A 84 5.59 36.88 -15.89
C ASP A 84 4.55 37.79 -16.57
N ASN A 85 4.55 39.08 -16.22
CA ASN A 85 3.55 40.03 -16.69
C ASN A 85 3.74 40.42 -18.16
N ILE A 86 4.86 40.05 -18.79
CA ILE A 86 5.20 40.38 -20.18
C ILE A 86 4.94 39.18 -21.08
N THR A 87 5.46 37.98 -20.70
CA THR A 87 5.37 36.79 -21.52
C THR A 87 4.17 35.89 -21.18
N VAL A 88 3.49 36.16 -20.05
CA VAL A 88 2.41 35.35 -19.46
C VAL A 88 2.80 33.89 -19.17
N GLU A 89 4.10 33.57 -19.19
CA GLU A 89 4.63 32.28 -18.76
C GLU A 89 4.41 32.11 -17.25
N LYS A 90 4.25 30.85 -16.81
CA LYS A 90 3.93 30.54 -15.42
C LYS A 90 4.84 29.49 -14.84
N ASN A 91 5.07 29.59 -13.53
CA ASN A 91 5.68 28.55 -12.72
C ASN A 91 4.85 28.31 -11.45
N PHE A 92 4.90 27.09 -10.90
CA PHE A 92 4.03 26.67 -9.82
C PHE A 92 4.83 26.04 -8.68
N TYR A 93 4.40 26.35 -7.43
CA TYR A 93 4.86 25.66 -6.22
C TYR A 93 3.65 25.11 -5.48
N ASN A 94 3.68 23.82 -5.17
CA ASN A 94 2.66 23.13 -4.39
C ASN A 94 3.11 22.96 -2.94
N VAL A 95 2.31 23.45 -1.99
CA VAL A 95 2.54 23.23 -0.56
C VAL A 95 1.44 22.33 -0.03
N ASN A 96 1.79 21.08 0.21
CA ASN A 96 0.87 20.04 0.64
C ASN A 96 0.82 19.95 2.17
N PHE A 97 -0.35 20.03 2.76
CA PHE A 97 -0.59 19.83 4.19
C PHE A 97 -1.26 18.48 4.40
N GLY A 98 -0.53 17.53 4.93
CA GLY A 98 -1.01 16.19 5.27
C GLY A 98 -1.22 16.03 6.78
N LEU A 99 -1.91 14.97 7.20
CA LEU A 99 -2.07 14.63 8.61
C LEU A 99 -0.89 13.79 9.09
N LYS A 100 -0.30 14.16 10.23
CA LYS A 100 0.81 13.41 10.87
C LYS A 100 0.38 12.01 11.30
N SER A 101 -0.85 11.89 11.80
CA SER A 101 -1.39 10.60 12.22
C SER A 101 -2.89 10.56 11.95
N VAL A 102 -3.33 9.47 11.35
CA VAL A 102 -4.73 9.13 11.16
C VAL A 102 -4.96 7.77 11.77
N LYS A 103 -6.00 7.64 12.60
CA LYS A 103 -6.48 6.36 13.11
C LYS A 103 -7.95 6.24 12.75
N ASP A 104 -8.31 5.15 12.09
CA ASP A 104 -9.67 4.73 11.90
C ASP A 104 -9.93 3.53 12.81
N GLU A 105 -10.89 3.66 13.71
CA GLU A 105 -11.32 2.60 14.63
C GLU A 105 -12.57 1.88 14.13
N PHE A 106 -12.99 2.21 12.89
CA PHE A 106 -14.16 1.62 12.25
C PHE A 106 -15.43 1.63 13.10
N ASN A 107 -15.58 2.70 13.91
CA ASN A 107 -16.71 2.87 14.84
C ASN A 107 -17.94 3.52 14.19
N THR A 108 -17.86 3.85 12.90
CA THR A 108 -18.90 4.52 12.14
C THR A 108 -19.61 3.55 11.18
N ALA A 109 -20.85 3.86 10.81
CA ALA A 109 -21.61 3.03 9.88
C ALA A 109 -21.12 3.12 8.42
N ALA A 110 -20.24 4.06 8.12
CA ALA A 110 -19.66 4.27 6.79
C ALA A 110 -18.16 4.55 6.89
N LEU A 111 -17.42 4.17 5.87
CA LEU A 111 -15.99 4.49 5.77
C LEU A 111 -15.77 5.99 5.58
N GLY A 112 -14.68 6.51 6.16
CA GLY A 112 -14.24 7.87 5.93
C GLY A 112 -13.84 8.12 4.48
N LYS A 113 -13.87 9.38 4.04
CA LYS A 113 -13.59 9.80 2.66
C LYS A 113 -12.15 9.52 2.20
N GLN A 114 -11.23 9.23 3.12
CA GLN A 114 -9.85 8.84 2.82
C GLN A 114 -9.74 7.45 2.19
N TRP A 115 -10.75 6.61 2.37
CA TRP A 115 -10.76 5.25 1.91
C TRP A 115 -11.27 5.09 0.48
N SER A 116 -10.67 4.20 -0.24
CA SER A 116 -11.11 3.76 -1.58
C SER A 116 -10.95 2.25 -1.71
N TRP A 117 -11.92 1.61 -2.36
CA TRP A 117 -11.89 0.19 -2.66
C TRP A 117 -11.24 -0.08 -4.02
N VAL A 118 -10.49 -1.16 -4.10
CA VAL A 118 -10.18 -1.82 -5.36
C VAL A 118 -11.06 -3.07 -5.43
N ARG A 119 -11.85 -3.18 -6.49
CA ARG A 119 -12.81 -4.28 -6.75
C ARG A 119 -13.75 -4.50 -5.56
N GLU A 120 -14.52 -3.47 -5.21
CA GLU A 120 -15.49 -3.55 -4.12
C GLU A 120 -16.58 -4.58 -4.40
N ASN A 121 -16.79 -5.48 -3.44
CA ASN A 121 -17.96 -6.34 -3.35
C ASN A 121 -18.62 -6.15 -1.98
N PRO A 122 -19.70 -5.37 -1.89
CA PRO A 122 -20.31 -5.01 -0.61
C PRO A 122 -20.93 -6.20 0.14
N ALA A 123 -21.12 -7.34 -0.52
CA ALA A 123 -21.60 -8.56 0.14
C ALA A 123 -20.52 -9.19 1.06
N ASN A 124 -19.25 -8.86 0.85
CA ASN A 124 -18.11 -9.48 1.51
C ASN A 124 -17.38 -8.56 2.48
N TRP A 125 -17.97 -7.42 2.89
CA TRP A 125 -17.42 -6.59 3.95
C TRP A 125 -18.53 -5.93 4.79
N SER A 126 -18.21 -5.50 6.01
CA SER A 126 -19.17 -4.86 6.91
C SER A 126 -18.49 -4.07 8.01
N LEU A 127 -19.06 -2.90 8.35
CA LEU A 127 -18.73 -2.11 9.55
C LEU A 127 -19.70 -2.37 10.71
N THR A 128 -20.75 -3.15 10.48
CA THR A 128 -21.81 -3.39 11.48
C THR A 128 -21.87 -4.84 11.98
N LYS A 129 -21.25 -5.78 11.28
CA LYS A 129 -21.20 -7.19 11.66
C LYS A 129 -20.49 -7.40 13.00
N LYS A 130 -19.49 -6.57 13.29
CA LYS A 130 -18.78 -6.50 14.57
C LYS A 130 -18.54 -5.04 14.91
N ALA A 131 -19.10 -4.60 16.04
CA ALA A 131 -18.94 -3.22 16.50
C ALA A 131 -17.45 -2.86 16.66
N GLY A 132 -17.04 -1.70 16.15
CA GLY A 132 -15.66 -1.21 16.23
C GLY A 132 -14.67 -1.99 15.39
N ALA A 133 -15.09 -2.61 14.29
CA ALA A 133 -14.20 -3.29 13.37
C ALA A 133 -14.72 -3.28 11.94
N LEU A 134 -13.81 -3.20 10.98
CA LEU A 134 -14.08 -3.56 9.61
C LEU A 134 -13.93 -5.08 9.45
N VAL A 135 -15.01 -5.76 9.10
CA VAL A 135 -14.99 -7.19 8.81
C VAL A 135 -14.91 -7.39 7.31
N ILE A 136 -13.93 -8.16 6.85
CA ILE A 136 -13.82 -8.57 5.44
C ILE A 136 -13.86 -10.09 5.37
N THR A 137 -14.80 -10.60 4.59
CA THR A 137 -14.86 -12.02 4.21
C THR A 137 -14.01 -12.22 2.97
N GLY A 138 -13.02 -13.09 3.06
CA GLY A 138 -12.13 -13.39 1.93
C GLY A 138 -12.90 -14.03 0.78
N ALA A 139 -12.94 -13.37 -0.35
CA ALA A 139 -13.40 -13.94 -1.61
C ALA A 139 -12.30 -14.76 -2.28
N THR A 140 -12.70 -15.66 -3.18
CA THR A 140 -11.75 -16.38 -4.05
C THR A 140 -11.00 -15.37 -4.90
N GLY A 141 -9.67 -15.48 -4.92
CA GLY A 141 -8.78 -14.58 -5.64
C GLY A 141 -7.60 -14.12 -4.79
N ASP A 142 -6.64 -13.51 -5.42
CA ASP A 142 -5.45 -12.87 -4.83
C ASP A 142 -4.96 -11.76 -5.78
N ILE A 143 -3.94 -11.03 -5.37
CA ILE A 143 -3.01 -10.31 -6.22
C ILE A 143 -1.71 -11.10 -6.20
N LEU A 144 -1.43 -11.81 -7.28
CA LEU A 144 -0.32 -12.76 -7.35
C LEU A 144 0.03 -13.03 -8.81
N SER A 145 1.08 -12.41 -9.31
CA SER A 145 1.51 -12.53 -10.71
C SER A 145 0.38 -12.17 -11.68
N THR A 146 -0.21 -13.15 -12.36
CA THR A 146 -1.31 -12.93 -13.31
C THR A 146 -2.70 -12.98 -12.66
N ASP A 147 -2.79 -13.34 -11.39
CA ASP A 147 -4.06 -13.45 -10.65
C ASP A 147 -4.37 -12.11 -9.96
N ASN A 148 -4.91 -11.16 -10.71
CA ASN A 148 -5.23 -9.80 -10.25
C ASN A 148 -6.74 -9.66 -9.98
N ASN A 149 -7.30 -10.55 -9.16
CA ASN A 149 -8.76 -10.68 -8.96
C ASN A 149 -9.20 -10.64 -7.49
N ALA A 150 -8.30 -10.30 -6.55
CA ALA A 150 -8.70 -10.08 -5.16
C ALA A 150 -9.74 -8.98 -5.04
N GLU A 151 -10.85 -9.25 -4.36
CA GLU A 151 -11.89 -8.28 -4.02
C GLU A 151 -11.58 -7.57 -2.70
N ASN A 152 -12.23 -6.43 -2.50
CA ASN A 152 -12.23 -5.69 -1.22
C ASN A 152 -10.85 -5.35 -0.68
N ILE A 153 -9.97 -4.84 -1.54
CA ILE A 153 -8.74 -4.22 -1.09
C ILE A 153 -9.07 -2.77 -0.69
N LEU A 154 -8.94 -2.45 0.59
CA LEU A 154 -9.24 -1.11 1.12
C LEU A 154 -7.97 -0.29 1.29
N LEU A 155 -7.89 0.85 0.64
CA LEU A 155 -6.68 1.67 0.52
C LEU A 155 -6.92 3.14 0.84
N GLN A 156 -5.90 3.81 1.39
CA GLN A 156 -5.82 5.26 1.45
C GLN A 156 -4.47 5.77 0.93
N SER A 157 -4.41 7.04 0.49
CA SER A 157 -3.17 7.65 0.00
C SER A 157 -2.08 7.65 1.08
N ALA A 158 -0.84 7.32 0.71
CA ALA A 158 0.30 7.17 1.61
C ALA A 158 1.63 7.48 0.91
N ASN A 159 1.75 8.68 0.33
CA ASN A 159 2.88 9.07 -0.53
C ASN A 159 4.15 9.49 0.23
N THR A 160 4.08 9.68 1.56
CA THR A 160 5.23 10.04 2.40
C THR A 160 5.89 8.79 2.99
N ASP A 161 6.90 8.98 3.85
CA ASP A 161 7.34 7.94 4.77
C ASP A 161 6.29 7.77 5.88
N TRP A 162 6.06 6.54 6.29
CA TRP A 162 5.00 6.22 7.25
C TRP A 162 5.26 4.95 8.04
N THR A 163 4.56 4.85 9.16
CA THR A 163 4.34 3.60 9.89
C THR A 163 2.85 3.32 9.92
N VAL A 164 2.45 2.17 9.43
CA VAL A 164 1.09 1.62 9.52
C VAL A 164 1.05 0.54 10.59
N GLU A 165 -0.02 0.57 11.39
CA GLU A 165 -0.32 -0.46 12.38
C GLU A 165 -1.79 -0.83 12.29
N SER A 166 -2.09 -2.13 12.34
CA SER A 166 -3.46 -2.65 12.42
C SER A 166 -3.50 -3.92 13.24
N ARG A 167 -4.57 -4.06 14.03
CA ARG A 167 -4.90 -5.30 14.73
C ARG A 167 -5.90 -6.10 13.92
N LEU A 168 -5.52 -7.32 13.60
CA LEU A 168 -6.30 -8.28 12.84
C LEU A 168 -6.79 -9.38 13.78
N ILE A 169 -8.08 -9.69 13.71
CA ILE A 169 -8.72 -10.77 14.44
C ILE A 169 -9.30 -11.74 13.41
N PHE A 170 -8.71 -12.90 13.34
CA PHE A 170 -9.07 -13.95 12.38
C PHE A 170 -10.21 -14.79 12.94
N SER A 171 -11.27 -15.04 12.17
CA SER A 171 -12.36 -15.97 12.55
C SER A 171 -11.83 -17.40 12.75
N ARG A 172 -10.82 -17.75 11.98
CA ARG A 172 -10.03 -18.97 12.08
C ARG A 172 -8.64 -18.73 11.48
N ARG A 173 -7.69 -19.58 11.80
CA ARG A 173 -6.37 -19.52 11.14
C ARG A 173 -6.53 -19.77 9.64
N PRO A 174 -5.76 -19.10 8.79
CA PRO A 174 -5.70 -19.44 7.38
C PRO A 174 -5.34 -20.91 7.22
N SER A 175 -6.18 -21.70 6.59
CA SER A 175 -6.00 -23.15 6.41
C SER A 175 -6.15 -23.61 4.96
N GLY A 176 -6.90 -22.83 4.15
CA GLY A 176 -7.06 -23.07 2.72
C GLY A 176 -5.81 -22.68 1.92
N PHE A 177 -5.70 -23.21 0.71
CA PHE A 177 -4.59 -22.87 -0.18
C PHE A 177 -4.57 -21.37 -0.49
N ALA A 178 -3.45 -20.73 -0.19
CA ALA A 178 -3.21 -19.31 -0.42
C ALA A 178 -4.16 -18.34 0.31
N GLN A 179 -4.94 -18.80 1.31
CA GLN A 179 -5.67 -17.87 2.18
C GLN A 179 -4.69 -16.96 2.88
N ASN A 180 -4.93 -15.65 2.81
CA ASN A 180 -4.07 -14.65 3.42
C ASN A 180 -4.83 -13.38 3.79
N ALA A 181 -4.33 -12.66 4.80
CA ALA A 181 -4.80 -11.33 5.14
C ALA A 181 -3.72 -10.51 5.82
N GLY A 182 -3.76 -9.20 5.65
CA GLY A 182 -2.76 -8.32 6.24
C GLY A 182 -2.78 -6.89 5.72
N LEU A 183 -1.58 -6.31 5.66
CA LEU A 183 -1.32 -4.95 5.23
C LEU A 183 -0.71 -4.92 3.82
N LEU A 184 -0.99 -3.84 3.11
CA LEU A 184 -0.57 -3.64 1.73
C LEU A 184 -0.02 -2.22 1.53
N ALA A 185 1.14 -2.11 0.90
CA ALA A 185 1.62 -0.91 0.23
C ALA A 185 1.46 -1.15 -1.27
N TYR A 186 0.63 -0.35 -1.92
CA TYR A 186 0.07 -0.65 -3.24
C TYR A 186 0.28 0.52 -4.20
N GLN A 187 0.81 0.26 -5.35
CA GLN A 187 0.79 1.13 -6.51
C GLN A 187 -0.33 0.66 -7.47
N ASP A 188 -0.25 -0.58 -7.90
CA ASP A 188 -1.19 -1.30 -8.74
C ASP A 188 -1.10 -2.81 -8.46
N ASP A 189 -1.87 -3.64 -9.19
CA ASP A 189 -1.92 -5.08 -8.97
C ASP A 189 -0.61 -5.82 -9.27
N ASP A 190 0.26 -5.23 -10.08
CA ASP A 190 1.54 -5.81 -10.51
C ASP A 190 2.75 -5.20 -9.75
N ASN A 191 2.50 -4.17 -8.90
CA ASN A 191 3.53 -3.43 -8.18
C ASN A 191 3.08 -3.14 -6.74
N PHE A 192 3.52 -3.93 -5.78
CA PHE A 192 3.14 -3.78 -4.37
C PHE A 192 4.16 -4.41 -3.40
N VAL A 193 3.99 -4.10 -2.11
CA VAL A 193 4.58 -4.85 -0.98
C VAL A 193 3.46 -5.30 -0.06
N LYS A 194 3.39 -6.58 0.23
CA LYS A 194 2.33 -7.22 1.02
C LYS A 194 2.91 -7.87 2.28
N LEU A 195 2.39 -7.51 3.45
CA LEU A 195 2.68 -8.14 4.74
C LEU A 195 1.45 -8.91 5.19
N VAL A 196 1.48 -10.22 5.11
CA VAL A 196 0.28 -11.05 5.37
C VAL A 196 0.56 -12.24 6.26
N TYR A 197 -0.46 -12.62 7.05
CA TYR A 197 -0.56 -13.95 7.63
C TYR A 197 -1.24 -14.87 6.63
N ARG A 198 -0.61 -15.97 6.28
CA ARG A 198 -1.13 -16.95 5.35
C ARG A 198 -1.06 -18.39 5.89
N SER A 199 -1.80 -19.29 5.24
CA SER A 199 -1.71 -20.72 5.55
C SER A 199 -0.29 -21.23 5.28
N GLY A 200 0.16 -22.16 6.12
CA GLY A 200 1.43 -22.85 5.96
C GLY A 200 1.41 -23.95 4.90
N GLY A 201 0.27 -24.21 4.26
CA GLY A 201 0.14 -25.19 3.18
C GLY A 201 1.04 -24.80 2.01
N GLY A 202 2.09 -25.59 1.79
CA GLY A 202 3.19 -25.24 0.90
C GLY A 202 2.73 -24.87 -0.50
N ARG A 203 3.24 -23.75 -1.00
CA ARG A 203 3.49 -23.64 -2.43
C ARG A 203 4.37 -24.85 -2.81
N ARG A 204 3.81 -25.85 -3.45
CA ARG A 204 4.64 -26.70 -4.32
C ARG A 204 5.22 -25.73 -5.34
N GLY A 205 6.52 -25.40 -5.16
CA GLY A 205 7.21 -24.51 -6.05
C GLY A 205 6.96 -24.93 -7.50
N ILE A 206 6.51 -23.99 -8.31
CA ILE A 206 6.67 -24.07 -9.76
C ILE A 206 8.19 -24.00 -9.95
N GLY A 207 8.88 -25.14 -9.94
CA GLY A 207 10.33 -25.21 -10.05
C GLY A 207 11.02 -26.40 -9.38
N GLY A 208 10.30 -27.25 -8.63
CA GLY A 208 10.85 -28.51 -8.14
C GLY A 208 10.57 -29.64 -9.13
N PHE A 209 11.49 -29.93 -10.03
CA PHE A 209 11.55 -31.24 -10.69
C PHE A 209 11.74 -32.32 -9.62
N GLY A 210 10.63 -32.78 -9.02
CA GLY A 210 10.60 -34.02 -8.26
C GLY A 210 10.72 -35.16 -9.23
N GLY A 211 11.86 -35.87 -9.23
CA GLY A 211 12.07 -37.04 -10.03
C GLY A 211 10.96 -38.06 -9.85
N PRO A 212 10.68 -38.94 -10.86
CA PRO A 212 9.66 -39.97 -10.79
C PRO A 212 10.12 -41.07 -9.85
N GLY A 213 9.43 -41.27 -8.70
CA GLY A 213 9.63 -42.48 -7.91
C GLY A 213 9.51 -42.36 -6.39
N GLY A 214 9.05 -41.27 -5.79
CA GLY A 214 8.77 -41.23 -4.35
C GLY A 214 7.38 -41.82 -4.04
N PRO A 215 7.22 -42.73 -3.04
CA PRO A 215 5.90 -43.25 -2.67
C PRO A 215 5.02 -42.08 -2.16
N VAL A 216 3.87 -41.90 -2.80
CA VAL A 216 2.78 -41.06 -2.28
C VAL A 216 2.20 -41.74 -1.04
N GLY A 217 2.84 -41.53 0.10
CA GLY A 217 2.28 -41.95 1.37
C GLY A 217 0.98 -41.21 1.61
N ALA A 218 -0.12 -41.97 1.76
CA ALA A 218 -1.39 -41.46 2.29
C ALA A 218 -1.23 -41.18 3.80
N GLY A 219 -0.28 -40.33 4.16
CA GLY A 219 -0.13 -39.77 5.51
C GLY A 219 -0.98 -38.53 5.64
N GLY A 220 -1.92 -38.56 6.56
CA GLY A 220 -2.71 -37.36 6.92
C GLY A 220 -1.78 -36.18 7.11
N GLN A 221 -1.91 -35.18 6.26
CA GLN A 221 -1.08 -33.95 6.35
C GLN A 221 -1.45 -33.25 7.65
N THR A 222 -0.55 -33.29 8.64
CA THR A 222 -0.66 -32.41 9.79
C THR A 222 -0.76 -30.98 9.27
N PRO A 223 -1.78 -30.22 9.70
CA PRO A 223 -1.92 -28.83 9.26
C PRO A 223 -0.61 -28.10 9.53
N GLN A 224 0.04 -27.61 8.48
CA GLN A 224 1.27 -26.84 8.63
C GLN A 224 0.94 -25.54 9.38
N PRO A 225 1.77 -25.13 10.32
CA PRO A 225 1.57 -23.87 11.01
C PRO A 225 1.55 -22.73 9.99
N GLY A 226 0.65 -21.77 10.19
CA GLY A 226 0.62 -20.57 9.38
C GLY A 226 1.93 -19.77 9.46
N MET A 227 2.14 -18.89 8.54
CA MET A 227 3.32 -18.02 8.52
C MET A 227 2.95 -16.59 8.21
N VAL A 228 3.69 -15.65 8.78
CA VAL A 228 3.67 -14.27 8.32
C VAL A 228 4.73 -14.13 7.25
N GLU A 229 4.37 -13.49 6.15
CA GLU A 229 5.21 -13.33 4.97
C GLU A 229 5.25 -11.88 4.54
N LEU A 230 6.45 -11.40 4.21
CA LEU A 230 6.69 -10.17 3.50
C LEU A 230 6.98 -10.51 2.03
N VAL A 231 6.14 -9.98 1.15
CA VAL A 231 6.15 -10.26 -0.28
C VAL A 231 6.31 -8.97 -1.04
N ILE A 232 7.10 -8.98 -2.10
CA ILE A 232 7.09 -7.94 -3.14
C ILE A 232 6.56 -8.51 -4.44
N GLU A 233 5.87 -7.66 -5.19
CA GLU A 233 5.61 -7.89 -6.59
C GLU A 233 6.08 -6.68 -7.37
N LYS A 234 6.80 -6.91 -8.45
CA LYS A 234 7.29 -5.89 -9.36
C LYS A 234 7.06 -6.34 -10.79
N ASP A 235 6.33 -5.52 -11.55
CA ASP A 235 6.01 -5.78 -12.95
C ASP A 235 5.39 -7.19 -13.15
N GLY A 236 4.53 -7.64 -12.20
CA GLY A 236 3.88 -8.95 -12.22
C GLY A 236 4.75 -10.12 -11.74
N TYR A 237 5.99 -9.86 -11.30
CA TYR A 237 6.88 -10.89 -10.76
C TYR A 237 6.91 -10.85 -9.25
N GLN A 238 6.35 -11.88 -8.61
CA GLN A 238 6.29 -11.99 -7.16
C GLN A 238 7.53 -12.66 -6.57
N SER A 239 7.98 -12.14 -5.44
CA SER A 239 9.07 -12.68 -4.64
C SER A 239 8.74 -12.65 -3.15
N SER A 240 8.92 -13.77 -2.46
CA SER A 240 8.90 -13.84 -1.00
C SER A 240 10.23 -13.31 -0.47
N VAL A 241 10.18 -12.20 0.28
CA VAL A 241 11.38 -11.56 0.84
C VAL A 241 11.77 -12.19 2.17
N ALA A 242 10.78 -12.42 3.03
CA ALA A 242 11.00 -12.96 4.37
C ALA A 242 9.74 -13.65 4.88
N THR A 243 9.95 -14.66 5.71
CA THR A 243 8.88 -15.44 6.36
C THR A 243 9.19 -15.66 7.84
N LEU A 244 8.13 -15.69 8.65
CA LEU A 244 8.20 -16.09 10.05
C LEU A 244 7.13 -17.13 10.33
N SER A 245 7.53 -18.32 10.82
CA SER A 245 6.58 -19.34 11.26
C SER A 245 5.82 -18.88 12.51
N MET A 246 4.51 -19.09 12.52
CA MET A 246 3.64 -18.70 13.64
C MET A 246 3.32 -19.85 14.59
N ALA A 247 3.97 -21.01 14.43
CA ALA A 247 3.73 -22.21 15.24
C ALA A 247 3.76 -21.93 16.76
N ASP A 248 4.68 -21.05 17.18
CA ASP A 248 4.92 -20.79 18.60
C ASP A 248 4.31 -19.47 19.10
N ILE A 249 3.71 -18.67 18.20
CA ILE A 249 3.23 -17.32 18.54
C ILE A 249 1.72 -17.32 18.78
N ILE A 250 0.97 -18.12 18.03
CA ILE A 250 -0.49 -18.17 18.12
C ILE A 250 -0.91 -19.53 18.67
N LYS A 251 -0.86 -19.70 19.98
CA LYS A 251 -1.38 -20.95 20.59
C LYS A 251 -2.89 -20.92 20.74
N ASP A 252 -3.47 -19.83 21.23
CA ASP A 252 -4.86 -19.79 21.68
C ASP A 252 -5.70 -18.60 21.24
N ASN A 253 -5.13 -17.58 20.55
CA ASN A 253 -5.91 -16.51 20.00
C ASN A 253 -5.57 -16.25 18.53
N ASN A 254 -6.59 -15.90 17.77
CA ASN A 254 -6.45 -15.60 16.35
C ASN A 254 -6.16 -14.10 16.12
N THR A 255 -5.47 -13.43 17.04
CA THR A 255 -5.21 -12.01 16.98
C THR A 255 -3.74 -11.74 16.68
N LEU A 256 -3.50 -10.85 15.73
CA LEU A 256 -2.18 -10.33 15.38
C LEU A 256 -2.23 -8.81 15.23
N VAL A 257 -1.17 -8.15 15.67
CA VAL A 257 -0.92 -6.75 15.34
C VAL A 257 0.23 -6.68 14.36
N PHE A 258 -0.06 -6.16 13.17
CA PHE A 258 0.93 -5.93 12.14
C PHE A 258 1.42 -4.50 12.22
N LYS A 259 2.74 -4.33 12.09
CA LYS A 259 3.38 -3.04 11.91
C LYS A 259 4.20 -3.04 10.63
N PHE A 260 3.93 -2.08 9.77
CA PHE A 260 4.50 -1.96 8.45
C PHE A 260 5.03 -0.54 8.27
N GLU A 261 6.29 -0.40 7.94
CA GLU A 261 6.99 0.88 7.88
C GLU A 261 7.57 1.09 6.48
N LYS A 262 7.34 2.27 5.92
CA LYS A 262 7.97 2.75 4.68
C LYS A 262 8.94 3.87 5.02
N LYS A 263 10.18 3.76 4.52
CA LYS A 263 11.19 4.80 4.56
C LYS A 263 11.91 4.87 3.22
N GLY A 264 11.61 5.89 2.43
CA GLY A 264 12.02 5.93 1.03
C GLY A 264 11.48 4.72 0.28
N ASN A 265 12.36 3.92 -0.32
CA ASN A 265 12.03 2.69 -1.04
C ASN A 265 12.12 1.42 -0.18
N LYS A 266 12.37 1.55 1.14
CA LYS A 266 12.48 0.44 2.08
C LYS A 266 11.18 0.24 2.84
N TYR A 267 10.72 -1.00 2.91
CA TYR A 267 9.50 -1.44 3.57
C TYR A 267 9.86 -2.48 4.63
N SER A 268 9.76 -2.12 5.91
CA SER A 268 10.09 -3.02 7.04
C SER A 268 8.83 -3.54 7.70
N ALA A 269 8.81 -4.82 7.99
CA ALA A 269 7.65 -5.54 8.51
C ALA A 269 7.91 -6.13 9.89
N SER A 270 6.93 -6.01 10.78
CA SER A 270 6.95 -6.63 12.11
C SER A 270 5.58 -7.13 12.49
N VAL A 271 5.52 -8.14 13.34
CA VAL A 271 4.28 -8.72 13.87
C VAL A 271 4.37 -8.88 15.38
N SER A 272 3.24 -8.72 16.06
CA SER A 272 3.09 -8.93 17.49
C SER A 272 1.78 -9.62 17.80
N PRO A 273 1.71 -10.58 18.75
CA PRO A 273 0.45 -11.16 19.22
C PRO A 273 -0.29 -10.23 20.20
N ASP A 274 0.40 -9.29 20.84
CA ASP A 274 -0.11 -8.46 21.93
C ASP A 274 -0.05 -6.93 21.67
N GLY A 275 0.54 -6.53 20.53
CA GLY A 275 0.76 -5.12 20.17
C GLY A 275 1.86 -4.42 20.99
N LYS A 276 2.63 -5.16 21.77
CA LYS A 276 3.75 -4.64 22.59
C LYS A 276 5.09 -5.23 22.18
N ASN A 277 5.15 -6.55 22.05
CA ASN A 277 6.36 -7.29 21.74
C ASN A 277 6.39 -7.61 20.24
N TYR A 278 7.05 -6.77 19.46
CA TYR A 278 7.14 -6.97 18.01
C TYR A 278 8.33 -7.85 17.63
N ARG A 279 8.07 -8.80 16.73
CA ARG A 279 9.10 -9.58 16.05
C ARG A 279 9.29 -9.03 14.64
N ASN A 280 10.53 -8.73 14.28
CA ASN A 280 10.88 -8.32 12.93
C ASN A 280 10.72 -9.51 11.97
N ILE A 281 10.07 -9.27 10.84
CA ILE A 281 9.91 -10.24 9.74
C ILE A 281 11.05 -10.07 8.75
N GLY A 282 11.30 -8.82 8.33
CA GLY A 282 12.30 -8.49 7.33
C GLY A 282 12.07 -7.11 6.72
N THR A 283 12.87 -6.81 5.71
CA THR A 283 12.81 -5.56 4.95
C THR A 283 12.83 -5.87 3.46
N ALA A 284 11.90 -5.30 2.71
CA ALA A 284 11.84 -5.29 1.26
C ALA A 284 12.36 -3.96 0.72
N GLU A 285 12.95 -3.95 -0.47
CA GLU A 285 13.35 -2.72 -1.15
C GLU A 285 12.78 -2.70 -2.58
N ILE A 286 11.90 -1.74 -2.84
CA ILE A 286 11.25 -1.56 -4.13
C ILE A 286 10.80 -0.10 -4.28
N MET A 287 10.97 0.46 -5.48
CA MET A 287 10.44 1.77 -5.81
C MET A 287 8.98 1.61 -6.27
N LEU A 288 8.05 2.16 -5.49
CA LEU A 288 6.64 2.29 -5.85
C LEU A 288 6.28 3.76 -6.03
N LYS A 289 5.37 4.04 -6.97
CA LYS A 289 4.85 5.38 -7.28
C LYS A 289 3.43 5.52 -6.71
N ASP A 290 3.06 6.74 -6.33
CA ASP A 290 1.69 7.06 -5.85
C ASP A 290 1.14 6.05 -4.84
N VAL A 291 1.98 5.70 -3.86
CA VAL A 291 1.74 4.61 -2.92
C VAL A 291 0.46 4.85 -2.12
N LYS A 292 -0.37 3.84 -2.09
CA LYS A 292 -1.50 3.71 -1.15
C LYS A 292 -1.17 2.66 -0.11
N ALA A 293 -1.66 2.86 1.11
CA ALA A 293 -1.54 1.87 2.18
C ALA A 293 -2.91 1.41 2.63
N GLY A 294 -3.03 0.14 2.99
CA GLY A 294 -4.32 -0.39 3.43
C GLY A 294 -4.30 -1.85 3.81
N VAL A 295 -5.45 -2.49 3.66
CA VAL A 295 -5.69 -3.87 4.09
C VAL A 295 -6.16 -4.75 2.93
N ILE A 296 -5.85 -6.04 3.04
CA ILE A 296 -6.22 -7.07 2.07
C ILE A 296 -6.63 -8.35 2.80
N THR A 297 -7.69 -9.01 2.33
CA THR A 297 -8.14 -10.33 2.79
C THR A 297 -8.52 -11.18 1.59
N CYS A 298 -7.82 -12.30 1.38
CA CYS A 298 -8.00 -13.20 0.24
C CYS A 298 -8.30 -14.62 0.71
N ASN A 299 -9.23 -15.28 0.05
CA ASN A 299 -9.46 -16.71 0.26
C ASN A 299 -8.54 -17.58 -0.64
N GLY A 300 -7.63 -16.93 -1.37
CA GLY A 300 -6.70 -17.56 -2.28
C GLY A 300 -7.33 -18.00 -3.60
N VAL A 301 -6.47 -18.42 -4.52
CA VAL A 301 -6.92 -19.00 -5.78
C VAL A 301 -7.32 -20.46 -5.53
N GLN A 302 -8.48 -20.88 -6.03
CA GLN A 302 -8.81 -22.30 -6.06
C GLN A 302 -7.78 -22.98 -6.98
N ALA A 303 -7.13 -24.03 -6.47
CA ALA A 303 -6.38 -24.91 -7.37
C ALA A 303 -7.35 -25.34 -8.47
N ALA A 304 -7.07 -24.93 -9.70
CA ALA A 304 -7.87 -25.35 -10.86
C ALA A 304 -8.05 -26.87 -10.74
N GLY A 305 -9.30 -27.31 -10.61
CA GLY A 305 -9.61 -28.73 -10.45
C GLY A 305 -8.84 -29.47 -11.52
N ARG A 306 -8.21 -30.57 -11.17
CA ARG A 306 -7.44 -31.39 -12.11
C ARG A 306 -8.30 -31.58 -13.36
N GLY A 307 -8.03 -30.74 -14.35
CA GLY A 307 -8.63 -30.87 -15.66
C GLY A 307 -8.33 -32.30 -16.11
N ASN A 308 -9.34 -32.98 -16.62
CA ASN A 308 -9.19 -34.24 -17.31
C ASN A 308 -7.96 -34.15 -18.21
N PHE A 309 -6.85 -34.78 -17.81
CA PHE A 309 -5.76 -35.05 -18.72
C PHE A 309 -6.30 -36.05 -19.75
N PRO A 310 -6.43 -35.68 -21.02
CA PRO A 310 -6.76 -36.64 -22.05
C PRO A 310 -5.58 -37.59 -22.19
N GLY A 311 -5.65 -38.77 -21.59
CA GLY A 311 -4.60 -39.76 -21.71
C GLY A 311 -4.54 -40.83 -20.62
N MET A 312 -5.31 -40.78 -19.53
CA MET A 312 -5.43 -41.88 -18.61
C MET A 312 -6.75 -42.64 -18.91
N GLY A 313 -6.62 -43.79 -19.50
CA GLY A 313 -7.71 -44.73 -19.79
C GLY A 313 -8.51 -45.15 -18.56
N PRO A 314 -9.69 -45.76 -18.74
CA PRO A 314 -10.63 -46.09 -17.68
C PRO A 314 -10.14 -47.33 -16.92
N GLY A 315 -9.27 -47.10 -15.94
CA GLY A 315 -8.93 -48.11 -14.90
C GLY A 315 -9.68 -47.73 -13.62
N GLY A 316 -10.96 -48.10 -13.55
CA GLY A 316 -11.80 -47.86 -12.38
C GLY A 316 -11.28 -48.57 -11.14
N MET A 317 -11.00 -47.79 -10.08
CA MET A 317 -11.05 -48.34 -8.71
C MET A 317 -12.49 -48.23 -8.21
N PRO A 318 -13.14 -49.34 -7.82
CA PRO A 318 -14.46 -49.30 -7.24
C PRO A 318 -14.38 -48.84 -5.78
N GLY A 319 -15.18 -47.87 -5.40
CA GLY A 319 -15.60 -47.68 -4.01
C GLY A 319 -15.08 -46.48 -3.24
N GLY A 320 -14.55 -45.42 -3.86
CA GLY A 320 -14.36 -44.13 -3.17
C GLY A 320 -15.68 -43.33 -3.17
N GLN A 321 -16.37 -43.29 -2.04
CA GLN A 321 -17.45 -42.30 -1.87
C GLN A 321 -16.84 -40.92 -2.12
N GLN A 322 -17.30 -40.25 -3.15
CA GLN A 322 -17.02 -38.82 -3.32
C GLN A 322 -17.66 -38.11 -2.13
N GLN A 323 -16.84 -37.79 -1.11
CA GLN A 323 -17.26 -36.87 -0.07
C GLN A 323 -17.57 -35.56 -0.79
N GLN A 324 -18.83 -35.17 -0.78
CA GLN A 324 -19.25 -33.83 -1.21
C GLN A 324 -18.41 -32.85 -0.42
N PRO A 325 -17.82 -31.81 -1.06
CA PRO A 325 -17.08 -30.78 -0.36
C PRO A 325 -18.02 -30.19 0.71
N GLN A 326 -17.67 -30.36 1.99
CA GLN A 326 -18.39 -29.67 3.05
C GLN A 326 -18.24 -28.18 2.80
N PRO A 327 -19.31 -27.39 2.95
CA PRO A 327 -19.23 -25.94 2.80
C PRO A 327 -18.19 -25.42 3.78
N GLU A 328 -17.06 -24.95 3.25
CA GLU A 328 -16.01 -24.39 4.08
C GLU A 328 -16.54 -23.15 4.82
N THR A 329 -16.29 -23.09 6.11
CA THR A 329 -16.60 -21.90 6.91
C THR A 329 -15.87 -20.70 6.26
N PRO A 330 -16.57 -19.59 5.99
CA PRO A 330 -15.94 -18.43 5.39
C PRO A 330 -14.71 -17.98 6.17
N PHE A 331 -13.65 -17.63 5.45
CA PHE A 331 -12.46 -17.01 6.06
C PHE A 331 -12.71 -15.53 6.24
N GLU A 332 -12.89 -15.09 7.48
CA GLU A 332 -13.18 -13.70 7.83
C GLU A 332 -12.08 -13.11 8.70
N VAL A 333 -11.78 -11.85 8.45
CA VAL A 333 -10.84 -11.07 9.24
C VAL A 333 -11.50 -9.78 9.68
N SER A 334 -11.45 -9.50 10.98
CA SER A 334 -11.85 -8.23 11.56
C SER A 334 -10.62 -7.37 11.77
N TYR A 335 -10.60 -6.20 11.14
CA TYR A 335 -9.62 -5.14 11.37
C TYR A 335 -10.15 -4.23 12.46
N ASP A 336 -9.57 -4.31 13.66
CA ASP A 336 -10.02 -3.56 14.85
C ASP A 336 -9.73 -2.06 14.70
N TYR A 337 -8.64 -1.73 14.07
CA TYR A 337 -8.28 -0.37 13.69
C TYR A 337 -7.26 -0.39 12.53
N PHE A 338 -7.16 0.73 11.86
CA PHE A 338 -6.04 1.05 10.96
C PHE A 338 -5.45 2.39 11.38
N ARG A 339 -4.19 2.42 11.73
CA ARG A 339 -3.47 3.62 12.12
C ARG A 339 -2.29 3.84 11.18
N ILE A 340 -2.22 5.04 10.59
CA ILE A 340 -1.06 5.49 9.83
C ILE A 340 -0.44 6.70 10.53
N VAL A 341 0.86 6.67 10.72
CA VAL A 341 1.68 7.77 11.21
C VAL A 341 2.65 8.14 10.12
N ASN A 342 2.48 9.31 9.54
CA ASN A 342 3.38 9.85 8.53
C ASN A 342 4.62 10.41 9.22
N THR A 343 5.80 10.06 8.72
CA THR A 343 7.10 10.40 9.33
C THR A 343 8.02 11.19 8.39
N GLY A 344 7.62 11.37 7.14
CA GLY A 344 8.40 12.06 6.12
C GLY A 344 8.07 13.55 6.00
N LEU A 345 9.11 14.34 5.99
CA LEU A 345 9.27 15.74 5.60
C LEU A 345 8.57 16.79 6.47
N ASN A 346 9.40 17.47 7.25
CA ASN A 346 9.21 18.88 7.62
C ASN A 346 10.04 19.73 6.67
#